data_2451163fb6aa5be7fe9809bfe91b64a5
#
_entry.id   2451163fb6aa5be7fe9809bfe91b64a5
#
_cell.length_a   1.000
_cell.length_b   1.000
_cell.length_c   1.000
_cell.angle_alpha   90.00
_cell.angle_beta   90.00
_cell.angle_gamma   90.00
#
_symmetry.space_group_name_H-M   'P 1'
#
loop_
_entity.id
_entity.type
_entity.pdbx_description
1 polymer ?
#
loop_
_entity_poly.entity_id
_entity_poly.type
_entity_poly.pdbx_seq_one_letter_code
_entity_poly.pdbx_strand_id
1 'polypeptide(L)'
;MKDEKEPLEQKQNSEEEEYSFLQEIIKDEAGDQAKWKHDVLRRIQLGLIFGLVACFTFFACKPWVEKRFEEDPTEVTIPQDEQQEENQTQQEEEQVQEQKPVLTTETYQEILNNLKQVSGEVRKSVVEIQGAVTEEEFSKDQEDKEKSISGMIVADNGQELLILAGELPVKDAKIIRVTFSGDSQCDAILKSRDAGLGLCVYAVQRKNIADDVWAQIETATLGGSKVVSEGDTVIAVGKLYGRDTIAGYGVIESGENYRDKADGQYQTIYTDVAGDISGSGVLVNIRGEVI
;
A
#
# COMPACT_ATOMS: atom_id res chain seq x y z
N MET A 1 -73.03 11.33 57.65
CA MET A 1 -73.31 11.97 58.92
C MET A 1 -72.23 12.93 59.16
N LYS A 2 -72.59 14.17 58.88
CA LYS A 2 -72.38 15.40 59.66
C LYS A 2 -70.95 15.93 59.62
N ASP A 3 -70.77 16.93 58.91
CA ASP A 3 -71.01 18.38 59.12
C ASP A 3 -69.73 19.06 59.57
N GLU A 4 -69.25 19.96 58.74
CA GLU A 4 -69.47 21.39 58.78
C GLU A 4 -68.60 22.09 59.83
N LYS A 5 -67.73 22.98 59.50
CA LYS A 5 -67.88 24.39 59.18
C LYS A 5 -66.52 25.12 59.19
N GLU A 6 -66.29 25.93 58.20
CA GLU A 6 -65.52 27.15 58.27
C GLU A 6 -66.07 28.11 59.38
N PRO A 7 -65.39 29.17 59.77
CA PRO A 7 -64.90 30.26 58.90
C PRO A 7 -63.74 31.15 59.40
N LEU A 8 -63.14 31.85 58.45
CA LEU A 8 -62.84 33.30 58.38
C LEU A 8 -61.94 34.05 59.41
N GLU A 9 -61.11 34.88 58.82
CA GLU A 9 -60.50 36.15 59.32
C GLU A 9 -59.11 35.99 59.95
N GLN A 10 -58.05 36.72 59.60
CA GLN A 10 -57.92 38.06 59.04
C GLN A 10 -56.52 38.33 58.47
N LYS A 11 -56.55 38.99 57.38
CA LYS A 11 -55.59 39.96 56.87
C LYS A 11 -54.75 40.71 57.89
N GLN A 12 -53.58 41.06 57.45
CA GLN A 12 -52.63 42.11 57.85
C GLN A 12 -51.32 41.58 58.52
N ASN A 13 -50.32 41.46 57.69
CA ASN A 13 -48.97 42.01 57.83
C ASN A 13 -48.06 41.34 56.76
N SER A 14 -48.06 41.92 55.58
CA SER A 14 -47.17 41.52 54.55
C SER A 14 -46.58 42.68 53.76
N GLU A 15 -46.02 43.64 54.46
CA GLU A 15 -45.34 44.79 53.82
C GLU A 15 -43.99 45.18 54.41
N GLU A 16 -43.45 44.53 55.43
CA GLU A 16 -42.17 44.92 56.01
C GLU A 16 -41.00 43.92 55.85
N GLU A 17 -41.20 42.80 55.27
CA GLU A 17 -40.11 41.83 55.06
C GLU A 17 -39.43 41.86 53.66
N GLU A 18 -39.96 42.62 52.70
CA GLU A 18 -39.45 42.68 51.34
C GLU A 18 -38.23 43.59 51.11
N TYR A 19 -37.88 44.41 52.07
CA TYR A 19 -36.75 45.36 52.00
C TYR A 19 -35.43 44.86 52.62
N SER A 20 -35.45 43.85 53.42
CA SER A 20 -34.24 43.31 54.09
C SER A 20 -33.38 42.42 53.20
N PHE A 21 -33.98 41.82 52.17
CA PHE A 21 -33.30 40.82 51.29
C PHE A 21 -32.41 41.47 50.20
N LEU A 22 -32.69 42.72 49.85
CA LEU A 22 -31.94 43.40 48.78
C LEU A 22 -30.67 44.10 49.23
N GLN A 23 -30.45 44.25 50.56
CA GLN A 23 -29.24 44.94 51.10
C GLN A 23 -28.07 44.00 51.33
N GLU A 24 -28.27 42.68 51.38
CA GLU A 24 -27.22 41.69 51.63
C GLU A 24 -26.54 41.16 50.37
N ILE A 25 -27.18 41.29 49.18
CA ILE A 25 -26.64 40.79 47.90
C ILE A 25 -25.63 41.72 47.23
N ILE A 26 -25.55 42.98 47.63
CA ILE A 26 -24.68 43.96 46.94
C ILE A 26 -23.28 44.09 47.59
N LYS A 27 -23.00 43.41 48.69
CA LYS A 27 -21.73 43.55 49.39
C LYS A 27 -20.63 42.56 49.10
N ASP A 28 -20.93 41.42 48.38
CA ASP A 28 -19.95 40.35 48.21
C ASP A 28 -19.38 40.20 46.78
N GLU A 29 -19.89 40.89 45.75
CA GLU A 29 -19.40 40.72 44.37
C GLU A 29 -18.07 41.42 44.05
N ALA A 30 -17.61 42.35 44.83
CA ALA A 30 -16.35 43.08 44.56
C ALA A 30 -15.10 42.37 45.14
N GLY A 31 -15.28 41.44 46.09
CA GLY A 31 -14.18 40.72 46.74
C GLY A 31 -13.81 39.39 46.05
N ASP A 32 -14.74 38.76 45.34
CA ASP A 32 -14.55 37.44 44.81
C ASP A 32 -13.93 37.40 43.40
N GLN A 33 -14.10 38.46 42.63
CA GLN A 33 -13.49 38.53 41.29
C GLN A 33 -11.96 38.57 41.30
N ALA A 34 -11.37 39.17 42.34
CA ALA A 34 -9.91 39.23 42.50
C ALA A 34 -9.34 37.88 42.93
N LYS A 35 -10.02 37.17 43.83
CA LYS A 35 -9.62 35.80 44.27
C LYS A 35 -9.81 34.78 43.17
N TRP A 36 -10.93 34.85 42.43
CA TRP A 36 -11.18 33.95 41.29
C TRP A 36 -10.12 34.10 40.20
N LYS A 37 -9.73 35.33 39.84
CA LYS A 37 -8.65 35.58 38.86
C LYS A 37 -7.31 35.00 39.33
N HIS A 38 -7.00 35.10 40.59
CA HIS A 38 -5.76 34.59 41.16
C HIS A 38 -5.75 33.06 41.21
N ASP A 39 -6.88 32.45 41.52
CA ASP A 39 -7.03 30.96 41.49
C ASP A 39 -7.03 30.41 40.11
N VAL A 40 -7.64 31.07 39.14
CA VAL A 40 -7.58 30.68 37.71
C VAL A 40 -6.14 30.81 37.19
N LEU A 41 -5.46 31.91 37.50
CA LEU A 41 -4.06 32.12 37.08
C LEU A 41 -3.13 31.06 37.66
N ARG A 42 -3.33 30.69 38.93
CA ARG A 42 -2.57 29.63 39.61
C ARG A 42 -2.82 28.25 39.01
N ARG A 43 -4.06 27.95 38.61
CA ARG A 43 -4.38 26.68 37.91
C ARG A 43 -3.78 26.63 36.52
N ILE A 44 -3.77 27.75 35.79
CA ILE A 44 -3.10 27.88 34.48
C ILE A 44 -1.59 27.68 34.63
N GLN A 45 -0.95 28.31 35.63
CA GLN A 45 0.48 28.10 35.89
C GLN A 45 0.81 26.66 36.26
N LEU A 46 0.00 26.00 37.09
CA LEU A 46 0.18 24.58 37.42
C LEU A 46 0.02 23.68 36.21
N GLY A 47 -0.96 23.95 35.33
CA GLY A 47 -1.16 23.23 34.06
C GLY A 47 0.02 23.40 33.11
N LEU A 48 0.58 24.60 33.02
CA LEU A 48 1.73 24.91 32.18
C LEU A 48 3.00 24.20 32.66
N ILE A 49 3.23 24.20 34.00
CA ILE A 49 4.36 23.47 34.61
C ILE A 49 4.19 21.94 34.35
N PHE A 50 2.98 21.42 34.57
CA PHE A 50 2.72 20.01 34.33
C PHE A 50 2.91 19.64 32.87
N GLY A 51 2.44 20.45 31.93
CA GLY A 51 2.64 20.27 30.50
C GLY A 51 4.12 20.26 30.09
N LEU A 52 4.91 21.20 30.65
CA LEU A 52 6.36 21.24 30.43
C LEU A 52 7.07 20.00 30.97
N VAL A 53 6.75 19.59 32.20
CA VAL A 53 7.34 18.36 32.78
C VAL A 53 6.95 17.12 31.97
N ALA A 54 5.70 16.99 31.56
CA ALA A 54 5.25 15.88 30.73
C ALA A 54 5.98 15.86 29.37
N CYS A 55 6.16 17.01 28.74
CA CYS A 55 6.90 17.15 27.50
C CYS A 55 8.37 16.76 27.65
N PHE A 56 9.05 17.24 28.69
CA PHE A 56 10.43 16.85 28.99
C PHE A 56 10.57 15.36 29.29
N THR A 57 9.63 14.78 30.03
CA THR A 57 9.63 13.35 30.35
C THR A 57 9.44 12.52 29.06
N PHE A 58 8.55 12.94 28.17
CA PHE A 58 8.33 12.31 26.89
C PHE A 58 9.60 12.34 26.02
N PHE A 59 10.24 13.50 25.90
CA PHE A 59 11.48 13.64 25.14
C PHE A 59 12.66 12.86 25.76
N ALA A 60 12.74 12.78 27.09
CA ALA A 60 13.77 12.01 27.79
C ALA A 60 13.56 10.50 27.64
N CYS A 61 12.31 10.03 27.56
CA CYS A 61 11.97 8.61 27.40
C CYS A 61 11.98 8.16 25.93
N LYS A 62 11.86 9.09 24.98
CA LYS A 62 11.83 8.78 23.54
C LYS A 62 13.00 7.89 23.09
N PRO A 63 14.29 8.22 23.36
CA PRO A 63 15.41 7.39 22.92
C PRO A 63 15.48 6.01 23.60
N TRP A 64 14.82 5.85 24.74
CA TRP A 64 14.76 4.56 25.45
C TRP A 64 13.63 3.69 24.91
N VAL A 65 12.53 4.29 24.48
CA VAL A 65 11.39 3.63 23.84
C VAL A 65 11.76 3.20 22.42
N GLU A 66 12.42 4.08 21.63
CA GLU A 66 12.87 3.78 20.26
C GLU A 66 13.87 2.60 20.21
N LYS A 67 14.67 2.38 21.26
CA LYS A 67 15.57 1.21 21.33
C LYS A 67 14.88 -0.11 21.69
N ARG A 68 13.63 -0.08 22.09
CA ARG A 68 12.87 -1.27 22.52
C ARG A 68 11.77 -1.69 21.58
N PHE A 69 11.38 -0.81 20.67
CA PHE A 69 10.45 -1.12 19.58
C PHE A 69 11.29 -1.33 18.32
N GLU A 70 11.01 -2.43 17.64
CA GLU A 70 11.61 -2.82 16.37
C GLU A 70 11.67 -1.63 15.41
N GLU A 71 12.75 -1.55 14.63
CA GLU A 71 12.96 -0.53 13.58
C GLU A 71 11.69 -0.41 12.73
N ASP A 72 11.22 0.82 12.55
CA ASP A 72 10.08 1.08 11.68
C ASP A 72 10.39 0.52 10.28
N PRO A 73 9.42 -0.14 9.63
CA PRO A 73 9.61 -0.64 8.27
C PRO A 73 10.01 0.50 7.34
N THR A 74 11.02 0.26 6.52
CA THR A 74 11.48 1.24 5.53
C THR A 74 10.31 1.62 4.62
N GLU A 75 10.07 2.93 4.46
CA GLU A 75 9.08 3.42 3.53
C GLU A 75 9.50 3.07 2.10
N VAL A 76 8.63 2.32 1.42
CA VAL A 76 8.88 1.92 0.04
C VAL A 76 8.34 3.00 -0.88
N THR A 77 9.24 3.71 -1.54
CA THR A 77 8.89 4.68 -2.58
C THR A 77 8.95 4.01 -3.94
N ILE A 78 7.79 3.89 -4.60
CA ILE A 78 7.72 3.46 -5.99
C ILE A 78 8.10 4.67 -6.85
N PRO A 79 9.10 4.55 -7.77
CA PRO A 79 9.45 5.63 -8.66
C PRO A 79 8.23 6.07 -9.49
N GLN A 80 7.95 7.37 -9.51
CA GLN A 80 6.98 7.93 -10.45
C GLN A 80 7.67 8.12 -11.80
N ASP A 81 6.92 7.92 -12.89
CA ASP A 81 7.39 8.21 -14.25
C ASP A 81 7.81 9.68 -14.34
N GLU A 82 9.09 9.96 -14.19
CA GLU A 82 9.65 11.28 -14.50
C GLU A 82 9.67 11.45 -16.00
N GLN A 83 9.07 12.53 -16.48
CA GLN A 83 9.21 12.95 -17.86
C GLN A 83 10.70 13.22 -18.12
N GLN A 84 11.35 12.34 -18.86
CA GLN A 84 12.69 12.60 -19.35
C GLN A 84 12.60 13.78 -20.31
N GLU A 85 13.02 14.96 -19.84
CA GLU A 85 13.34 16.06 -20.73
C GLU A 85 14.47 15.61 -21.66
N GLU A 86 14.19 15.62 -22.97
CA GLU A 86 15.20 15.39 -24.01
C GLU A 86 16.35 16.40 -23.87
N ASN A 87 17.40 16.01 -23.17
CA ASN A 87 18.68 16.68 -23.30
C ASN A 87 19.37 16.18 -24.57
N GLN A 88 19.17 16.90 -25.66
CA GLN A 88 19.98 16.78 -26.86
C GLN A 88 21.43 17.15 -26.52
N THR A 89 22.21 16.16 -26.20
CA THR A 89 23.67 16.30 -26.21
C THR A 89 24.17 15.95 -27.60
N GLN A 90 24.54 16.97 -28.35
CA GLN A 90 25.32 16.83 -29.59
C GLN A 90 26.62 16.08 -29.24
N GLN A 91 26.75 14.86 -29.69
CA GLN A 91 28.01 14.15 -29.75
C GLN A 91 28.52 14.10 -31.18
N GLU A 92 29.81 14.43 -31.27
CA GLU A 92 30.61 14.49 -32.49
C GLU A 92 30.47 13.24 -33.35
N GLU A 93 30.34 13.48 -34.65
CA GLU A 93 30.37 12.47 -35.71
C GLU A 93 31.78 11.83 -35.81
N GLU A 94 32.02 10.73 -35.12
CA GLU A 94 33.00 9.76 -35.54
C GLU A 94 32.34 8.88 -36.62
N GLN A 95 32.86 8.93 -37.82
CA GLN A 95 32.49 8.06 -38.94
C GLN A 95 32.85 6.59 -38.59
N VAL A 96 31.97 5.94 -37.89
CA VAL A 96 31.94 4.47 -37.81
C VAL A 96 31.29 3.98 -39.12
N GLN A 97 32.06 3.30 -39.92
CA GLN A 97 31.50 2.56 -41.09
C GLN A 97 30.40 1.64 -40.55
N GLU A 98 29.16 1.98 -40.84
CA GLU A 98 28.00 1.11 -40.61
C GLU A 98 28.17 -0.19 -41.42
N GLN A 99 28.81 -1.20 -40.79
CA GLN A 99 28.59 -2.56 -41.19
C GLN A 99 27.14 -2.90 -40.81
N LYS A 100 26.22 -2.83 -41.76
CA LYS A 100 24.86 -3.34 -41.56
C LYS A 100 24.95 -4.76 -40.97
N PRO A 101 24.40 -4.98 -39.78
CA PRO A 101 24.46 -6.33 -39.19
C PRO A 101 23.80 -7.31 -40.14
N VAL A 102 24.55 -8.26 -40.62
CA VAL A 102 24.02 -9.34 -41.43
C VAL A 102 23.24 -10.25 -40.49
N LEU A 103 21.92 -10.30 -40.62
CA LEU A 103 21.07 -11.15 -39.80
C LEU A 103 21.37 -12.62 -40.20
N THR A 104 22.19 -13.30 -39.41
CA THR A 104 22.50 -14.71 -39.55
C THR A 104 21.67 -15.53 -38.55
N THR A 105 21.60 -16.87 -38.77
CA THR A 105 20.95 -17.76 -37.80
C THR A 105 21.57 -17.66 -36.42
N GLU A 106 22.89 -17.46 -36.36
CA GLU A 106 23.65 -17.31 -35.13
C GLU A 106 23.23 -16.03 -34.38
N THR A 107 23.15 -14.89 -35.05
CA THR A 107 22.70 -13.62 -34.48
C THR A 107 21.27 -13.71 -33.96
N TYR A 108 20.40 -14.41 -34.70
CA TYR A 108 19.03 -14.65 -34.24
C TYR A 108 18.98 -15.50 -32.94
N GLN A 109 19.80 -16.57 -32.89
CA GLN A 109 19.90 -17.37 -31.68
C GLN A 109 20.46 -16.62 -30.50
N GLU A 110 21.42 -15.71 -30.69
CA GLU A 110 21.94 -14.82 -29.66
C GLU A 110 20.83 -13.90 -29.08
N ILE A 111 20.00 -13.31 -29.95
CA ILE A 111 18.86 -12.50 -29.52
C ILE A 111 17.90 -13.35 -28.68
N LEU A 112 17.52 -14.54 -29.12
CA LEU A 112 16.64 -15.42 -28.36
C LEU A 112 17.24 -15.82 -27.00
N ASN A 113 18.55 -16.10 -26.97
CA ASN A 113 19.22 -16.45 -25.72
C ASN A 113 19.23 -15.24 -24.74
N ASN A 114 19.43 -14.02 -25.24
CA ASN A 114 19.35 -12.81 -24.43
C ASN A 114 17.94 -12.62 -23.86
N LEU A 115 16.89 -12.77 -24.67
CA LEU A 115 15.50 -12.71 -24.19
C LEU A 115 15.19 -13.78 -23.13
N LYS A 116 15.70 -15.00 -23.29
CA LYS A 116 15.59 -16.07 -22.28
C LYS A 116 16.32 -15.72 -21.00
N GLN A 117 17.50 -15.11 -21.09
CA GLN A 117 18.24 -14.67 -19.91
C GLN A 117 17.46 -13.58 -19.16
N VAL A 118 16.96 -12.55 -19.86
CA VAL A 118 16.13 -11.51 -19.25
C VAL A 118 14.89 -12.10 -18.59
N SER A 119 14.17 -13.00 -19.27
CA SER A 119 13.00 -13.66 -18.67
C SER A 119 13.35 -14.50 -17.45
N GLY A 120 14.54 -15.11 -17.41
CA GLY A 120 15.08 -15.85 -16.26
C GLY A 120 15.36 -14.95 -15.05
N GLU A 121 15.90 -13.76 -15.28
CA GLU A 121 16.11 -12.78 -14.20
C GLU A 121 14.77 -12.25 -13.69
N VAL A 122 13.87 -11.83 -14.58
CA VAL A 122 12.53 -11.36 -14.20
C VAL A 122 11.78 -12.42 -13.40
N ARG A 123 11.93 -13.71 -13.72
CA ARG A 123 11.27 -14.81 -13.01
C ARG A 123 11.61 -14.85 -11.52
N LYS A 124 12.77 -14.35 -11.10
CA LYS A 124 13.14 -14.26 -9.68
C LYS A 124 12.26 -13.30 -8.89
N SER A 125 11.64 -12.33 -9.57
CA SER A 125 10.69 -11.39 -8.98
C SER A 125 9.24 -11.83 -9.10
N VAL A 126 8.95 -12.94 -9.80
CA VAL A 126 7.59 -13.43 -10.02
C VAL A 126 7.29 -14.57 -9.07
N VAL A 127 6.16 -14.48 -8.38
CA VAL A 127 5.66 -15.49 -7.45
C VAL A 127 4.26 -15.94 -7.84
N GLU A 128 3.85 -17.08 -7.32
CA GLU A 128 2.47 -17.55 -7.43
C GLU A 128 1.73 -17.28 -6.12
N ILE A 129 0.51 -16.71 -6.19
CA ILE A 129 -0.34 -16.42 -5.03
C ILE A 129 -1.62 -17.23 -5.15
N GLN A 130 -1.92 -17.98 -4.10
CA GLN A 130 -3.12 -18.79 -4.00
C GLN A 130 -3.90 -18.41 -2.74
N GLY A 131 -5.22 -18.37 -2.86
CA GLY A 131 -6.13 -18.13 -1.75
C GLY A 131 -7.14 -19.25 -1.58
N ALA A 132 -7.53 -19.53 -0.34
CA ALA A 132 -8.58 -20.49 -0.01
C ALA A 132 -9.37 -20.02 1.22
N VAL A 133 -10.57 -20.56 1.41
CA VAL A 133 -11.39 -20.31 2.60
C VAL A 133 -11.01 -21.27 3.74
N THR A 134 -10.63 -22.52 3.39
CA THR A 134 -10.24 -23.56 4.35
C THR A 134 -8.95 -24.27 3.89
N GLU A 135 -8.25 -24.91 4.83
CA GLU A 135 -7.06 -25.72 4.53
C GLU A 135 -7.36 -26.94 3.63
N GLU A 136 -8.56 -27.48 3.73
CA GLU A 136 -8.98 -28.60 2.91
C GLU A 136 -9.19 -28.17 1.44
N GLU A 137 -9.76 -26.99 1.23
CA GLU A 137 -9.86 -26.38 -0.12
C GLU A 137 -8.46 -26.06 -0.66
N PHE A 138 -7.62 -25.45 0.17
CA PHE A 138 -6.26 -25.13 -0.23
C PHE A 138 -5.51 -26.37 -0.71
N SER A 139 -5.59 -27.48 0.02
CA SER A 139 -4.92 -28.74 -0.32
C SER A 139 -5.45 -29.38 -1.61
N LYS A 140 -6.76 -29.26 -1.88
CA LYS A 140 -7.35 -29.75 -3.14
C LYS A 140 -6.99 -28.85 -4.32
N ASP A 141 -6.99 -27.54 -4.11
CA ASP A 141 -6.68 -26.55 -5.14
C ASP A 141 -5.18 -26.51 -5.50
N GLN A 142 -4.30 -27.16 -4.70
CA GLN A 142 -2.89 -27.37 -5.08
C GLN A 142 -2.74 -28.32 -6.29
N GLU A 143 -3.67 -29.27 -6.45
CA GLU A 143 -3.70 -30.13 -7.62
C GLU A 143 -4.27 -29.39 -8.84
N ASP A 144 -5.21 -28.45 -8.60
CA ASP A 144 -5.84 -27.58 -9.61
C ASP A 144 -5.26 -26.16 -9.50
N LYS A 145 -4.11 -25.91 -10.10
CA LYS A 145 -3.44 -24.59 -10.11
C LYS A 145 -4.24 -23.44 -10.74
N GLU A 146 -5.48 -23.68 -11.15
CA GLU A 146 -6.34 -22.73 -11.85
C GLU A 146 -6.80 -21.54 -10.98
N LYS A 147 -6.74 -21.68 -9.63
CA LYS A 147 -7.18 -20.63 -8.68
C LYS A 147 -6.05 -19.74 -8.17
N SER A 148 -4.85 -19.92 -8.68
CA SER A 148 -3.71 -19.10 -8.33
C SER A 148 -3.42 -18.06 -9.40
N ILE A 149 -2.80 -16.96 -8.98
CA ILE A 149 -2.40 -15.86 -9.85
C ILE A 149 -0.90 -15.58 -9.72
N SER A 150 -0.33 -14.95 -10.73
CA SER A 150 1.01 -14.41 -10.65
C SER A 150 1.02 -13.12 -9.85
N GLY A 151 2.01 -12.96 -8.98
CA GLY A 151 2.35 -11.73 -8.30
C GLY A 151 3.79 -11.32 -8.59
N MET A 152 4.07 -10.06 -8.36
CA MET A 152 5.38 -9.46 -8.56
C MET A 152 5.92 -8.90 -7.25
N ILE A 153 7.13 -9.28 -6.88
CA ILE A 153 7.83 -8.72 -5.73
C ILE A 153 8.24 -7.30 -6.08
N VAL A 154 7.62 -6.31 -5.44
CA VAL A 154 7.85 -4.89 -5.74
C VAL A 154 8.78 -4.22 -4.75
N ALA A 155 8.88 -4.74 -3.52
CA ALA A 155 9.72 -4.14 -2.51
C ALA A 155 10.00 -5.09 -1.33
N ASP A 156 11.13 -4.87 -0.68
CA ASP A 156 11.48 -5.35 0.66
C ASP A 156 11.63 -4.14 1.58
N ASN A 157 10.83 -4.07 2.63
CA ASN A 157 10.89 -2.98 3.61
C ASN A 157 11.73 -3.34 4.85
N GLY A 158 12.45 -4.45 4.80
CA GLY A 158 13.28 -4.99 5.90
C GLY A 158 12.53 -5.92 6.85
N GLN A 159 11.20 -5.85 6.91
CA GLN A 159 10.34 -6.70 7.75
C GLN A 159 9.43 -7.60 6.91
N GLU A 160 8.95 -7.09 5.80
CA GLU A 160 8.00 -7.76 4.92
C GLU A 160 8.43 -7.60 3.46
N LEU A 161 8.23 -8.66 2.72
CA LEU A 161 8.32 -8.64 1.26
C LEU A 161 6.95 -8.25 0.70
N LEU A 162 6.89 -7.16 -0.07
CA LEU A 162 5.66 -6.65 -0.66
C LEU A 162 5.50 -7.18 -2.08
N ILE A 163 4.31 -7.69 -2.37
CA ILE A 163 3.99 -8.33 -3.64
C ILE A 163 2.75 -7.67 -4.23
N LEU A 164 2.88 -7.12 -5.43
CA LEU A 164 1.78 -6.58 -6.21
C LEU A 164 1.20 -7.68 -7.09
N ALA A 165 -0.11 -7.83 -7.07
CA ALA A 165 -0.83 -8.79 -7.92
C ALA A 165 -2.26 -8.32 -8.18
N GLY A 166 -2.97 -9.04 -9.04
CA GLY A 166 -4.41 -8.90 -9.18
C GLY A 166 -5.18 -9.38 -7.95
N GLU A 167 -6.49 -9.17 -7.97
CA GLU A 167 -7.37 -9.71 -6.96
C GLU A 167 -7.48 -11.25 -7.11
N LEU A 168 -7.39 -11.96 -5.99
CA LEU A 168 -7.55 -13.42 -5.99
C LEU A 168 -8.95 -13.82 -6.47
N PRO A 169 -9.07 -14.90 -7.26
CA PRO A 169 -10.37 -15.40 -7.74
C PRO A 169 -11.25 -15.92 -6.59
N VAL A 170 -10.67 -16.30 -5.46
CA VAL A 170 -11.38 -16.79 -4.28
C VAL A 170 -11.82 -15.60 -3.42
N LYS A 171 -13.13 -15.34 -3.38
CA LYS A 171 -13.71 -14.30 -2.50
C LYS A 171 -13.55 -14.69 -1.04
N ASP A 172 -13.22 -13.68 -0.22
CA ASP A 172 -13.07 -13.83 1.24
C ASP A 172 -12.08 -14.93 1.65
N ALA A 173 -11.00 -15.08 0.88
CA ALA A 173 -9.91 -15.99 1.20
C ALA A 173 -9.36 -15.67 2.60
N LYS A 174 -9.37 -16.68 3.47
CA LYS A 174 -8.84 -16.61 4.83
C LYS A 174 -7.39 -17.08 4.90
N ILE A 175 -7.02 -17.92 3.95
CA ILE A 175 -5.68 -18.47 3.81
C ILE A 175 -5.15 -17.92 2.50
N ILE A 176 -4.02 -17.24 2.56
CA ILE A 176 -3.31 -16.74 1.39
C ILE A 176 -1.88 -17.24 1.51
N ARG A 177 -1.40 -17.92 0.49
CA ARG A 177 -0.02 -18.40 0.41
C ARG A 177 0.65 -17.93 -0.86
N VAL A 178 1.92 -17.61 -0.70
CA VAL A 178 2.82 -17.25 -1.78
C VAL A 178 3.79 -18.41 -1.99
N THR A 179 3.86 -18.89 -3.22
CA THR A 179 4.84 -19.90 -3.65
C THR A 179 5.95 -19.20 -4.42
N PHE A 180 7.16 -19.31 -3.92
CA PHE A 180 8.39 -18.82 -4.56
C PHE A 180 8.96 -19.85 -5.52
N SER A 181 9.99 -19.48 -6.27
CA SER A 181 10.76 -20.41 -7.09
C SER A 181 11.24 -21.60 -6.24
N GLY A 182 11.10 -22.83 -6.76
CA GLY A 182 11.46 -24.06 -6.03
C GLY A 182 10.38 -24.59 -5.10
N ASP A 183 9.10 -24.21 -5.31
CA ASP A 183 7.91 -24.68 -4.59
C ASP A 183 7.88 -24.37 -3.09
N SER A 184 8.71 -23.42 -2.63
CA SER A 184 8.68 -22.96 -1.26
C SER A 184 7.47 -22.06 -1.00
N GLN A 185 6.67 -22.40 0.00
CA GLN A 185 5.43 -21.69 0.33
C GLN A 185 5.54 -20.92 1.65
N CYS A 186 5.02 -19.71 1.67
CA CYS A 186 4.90 -18.88 2.86
C CYS A 186 3.51 -18.29 2.97
N ASP A 187 3.02 -18.18 4.22
CA ASP A 187 1.78 -17.48 4.49
C ASP A 187 1.92 -15.99 4.18
N ALA A 188 0.89 -15.43 3.58
CA ALA A 188 0.81 -14.03 3.21
C ALA A 188 -0.45 -13.37 3.78
N ILE A 189 -0.43 -12.06 3.86
CA ILE A 189 -1.59 -11.25 4.24
C ILE A 189 -1.89 -10.22 3.15
N LEU A 190 -3.15 -9.88 2.99
CA LEU A 190 -3.58 -8.77 2.16
C LEU A 190 -3.36 -7.46 2.93
N LYS A 191 -2.49 -6.59 2.42
CA LYS A 191 -2.17 -5.28 3.01
C LYS A 191 -3.07 -4.18 2.49
N SER A 192 -3.27 -4.14 1.18
CA SER A 192 -4.03 -3.09 0.50
C SER A 192 -4.73 -3.65 -0.72
N ARG A 193 -5.84 -3.04 -1.08
CA ARG A 193 -6.64 -3.39 -2.25
C ARG A 193 -7.13 -2.13 -2.92
N ASP A 194 -6.89 -2.02 -4.20
CA ASP A 194 -7.52 -1.06 -5.08
C ASP A 194 -8.66 -1.74 -5.84
N ALA A 195 -9.89 -1.50 -5.40
CA ALA A 195 -11.07 -2.09 -6.04
C ALA A 195 -11.35 -1.49 -7.43
N GLY A 196 -10.87 -0.28 -7.72
CA GLY A 196 -11.00 0.39 -9.01
C GLY A 196 -10.18 -0.31 -10.08
N LEU A 197 -8.94 -0.65 -9.77
CA LEU A 197 -8.02 -1.33 -10.68
C LEU A 197 -8.05 -2.86 -10.57
N GLY A 198 -8.58 -3.40 -9.46
CA GLY A 198 -8.49 -4.83 -9.15
C GLY A 198 -7.09 -5.25 -8.78
N LEU A 199 -6.28 -4.34 -8.23
CA LEU A 199 -4.92 -4.60 -7.78
C LEU A 199 -4.87 -4.73 -6.26
N CYS A 200 -4.01 -5.63 -5.80
CA CYS A 200 -3.79 -5.92 -4.39
C CYS A 200 -2.30 -5.94 -4.06
N VAL A 201 -1.97 -5.47 -2.86
CA VAL A 201 -0.64 -5.65 -2.27
C VAL A 201 -0.74 -6.71 -1.19
N TYR A 202 0.00 -7.78 -1.39
CA TYR A 202 0.17 -8.85 -0.42
C TYR A 202 1.52 -8.70 0.28
N ALA A 203 1.63 -9.20 1.51
CA ALA A 203 2.88 -9.17 2.25
C ALA A 203 3.22 -10.53 2.84
N VAL A 204 4.48 -10.91 2.72
CA VAL A 204 5.07 -12.08 3.38
C VAL A 204 6.09 -11.59 4.41
N GLN A 205 5.98 -12.06 5.65
CA GLN A 205 6.95 -11.74 6.69
C GLN A 205 8.33 -12.30 6.33
N ARG A 206 9.36 -11.45 6.30
CA ARG A 206 10.72 -11.83 5.91
C ARG A 206 11.27 -13.00 6.73
N LYS A 207 10.96 -13.04 8.03
CA LYS A 207 11.36 -14.13 8.93
C LYS A 207 10.80 -15.52 8.58
N ASN A 208 9.73 -15.57 7.77
CA ASN A 208 9.10 -16.81 7.32
C ASN A 208 9.70 -17.32 6.00
N ILE A 209 10.55 -16.53 5.35
CA ILE A 209 11.22 -16.90 4.10
C ILE A 209 12.57 -17.54 4.46
N ALA A 210 12.81 -18.77 4.02
CA ALA A 210 14.05 -19.46 4.25
C ALA A 210 15.23 -18.79 3.50
N ASP A 211 16.42 -18.87 4.05
CA ASP A 211 17.61 -18.17 3.51
C ASP A 211 17.98 -18.64 2.08
N ASP A 212 17.76 -19.89 1.76
CA ASP A 212 17.99 -20.46 0.43
C ASP A 212 17.00 -19.93 -0.61
N VAL A 213 15.74 -19.69 -0.21
CA VAL A 213 14.71 -19.04 -1.04
C VAL A 213 15.06 -17.56 -1.21
N TRP A 214 15.43 -16.91 -0.11
CA TRP A 214 15.83 -15.50 -0.11
C TRP A 214 16.97 -15.21 -1.09
N ALA A 215 17.94 -16.11 -1.19
CA ALA A 215 19.06 -15.98 -2.13
C ALA A 215 18.66 -16.12 -3.62
N GLN A 216 17.46 -16.60 -3.91
CA GLN A 216 16.97 -16.86 -5.27
C GLN A 216 15.94 -15.84 -5.77
N ILE A 217 15.42 -14.98 -4.89
CA ILE A 217 14.41 -13.99 -5.23
C ILE A 217 15.02 -12.59 -5.32
N GLU A 218 14.43 -11.75 -6.15
CA GLU A 218 14.82 -10.37 -6.34
C GLU A 218 13.56 -9.48 -6.42
N THR A 219 13.69 -8.20 -6.09
CA THR A 219 12.62 -7.23 -6.36
C THR A 219 12.63 -6.85 -7.83
N ALA A 220 11.44 -6.69 -8.41
CA ALA A 220 11.32 -6.27 -9.80
C ALA A 220 11.86 -4.87 -10.01
N THR A 221 12.53 -4.66 -11.14
CA THR A 221 12.91 -3.33 -11.60
C THR A 221 11.71 -2.68 -12.28
N LEU A 222 11.25 -1.56 -11.74
CA LEU A 222 10.13 -0.82 -12.32
C LEU A 222 10.65 0.10 -13.43
N GLY A 223 9.99 0.08 -14.57
CA GLY A 223 10.21 0.95 -15.71
C GLY A 223 9.08 1.97 -15.87
N GLY A 224 8.97 2.55 -17.03
CA GLY A 224 7.94 3.54 -17.35
C GLY A 224 6.97 3.06 -18.42
N SER A 225 5.69 2.98 -18.09
CA SER A 225 4.64 2.60 -19.05
C SER A 225 4.38 3.65 -20.14
N LYS A 226 4.82 4.90 -19.89
CA LYS A 226 4.61 6.02 -20.84
C LYS A 226 5.61 6.06 -22.01
N VAL A 227 6.70 5.33 -21.90
CA VAL A 227 7.77 5.31 -22.91
C VAL A 227 7.66 4.15 -23.88
N VAL A 228 6.60 3.34 -23.76
CA VAL A 228 6.38 2.21 -24.66
C VAL A 228 5.71 2.67 -25.96
N SER A 229 6.16 2.10 -27.07
CA SER A 229 5.65 2.39 -28.41
C SER A 229 5.14 1.13 -29.09
N GLU A 230 4.24 1.31 -30.05
CA GLU A 230 3.78 0.24 -30.92
C GLU A 230 4.97 -0.42 -31.63
N GLY A 231 5.03 -1.75 -31.61
CA GLY A 231 6.12 -2.54 -32.17
C GLY A 231 7.27 -2.82 -31.20
N ASP A 232 7.30 -2.21 -30.02
CA ASP A 232 8.32 -2.51 -29.01
C ASP A 232 8.21 -3.98 -28.57
N THR A 233 9.36 -4.66 -28.51
CA THR A 233 9.41 -6.04 -28.03
C THR A 233 9.20 -6.10 -26.53
N VAL A 234 8.33 -7.01 -26.10
CA VAL A 234 7.99 -7.23 -24.69
C VAL A 234 8.10 -8.70 -24.32
N ILE A 235 8.30 -8.93 -23.02
CA ILE A 235 8.34 -10.25 -22.42
C ILE A 235 7.28 -10.29 -21.33
N ALA A 236 6.38 -11.26 -21.38
CA ALA A 236 5.46 -11.52 -20.29
C ALA A 236 5.95 -12.74 -19.49
N VAL A 237 6.03 -12.61 -18.17
CA VAL A 237 6.45 -13.70 -17.27
C VAL A 237 5.37 -13.96 -16.24
N GLY A 238 4.87 -15.19 -16.19
CA GLY A 238 3.81 -15.54 -15.25
C GLY A 238 3.02 -16.77 -15.70
N LYS A 239 1.85 -16.93 -15.10
CA LYS A 239 0.90 -18.02 -15.39
C LYS A 239 0.03 -17.64 -16.61
N LEU A 240 0.64 -17.44 -17.77
CA LEU A 240 -0.05 -16.91 -18.95
C LEU A 240 -1.23 -17.77 -19.42
N TYR A 241 -1.22 -19.06 -19.10
CA TYR A 241 -2.31 -20.00 -19.39
C TYR A 241 -2.96 -20.57 -18.11
N GLY A 242 -2.88 -19.83 -16.99
CA GLY A 242 -3.49 -20.21 -15.71
C GLY A 242 -2.85 -21.42 -15.00
N ARG A 243 -1.76 -21.98 -15.52
CA ARG A 243 -1.11 -23.17 -14.96
C ARG A 243 0.29 -22.87 -14.43
N ASP A 244 1.32 -23.20 -15.19
CA ASP A 244 2.70 -23.00 -14.76
C ASP A 244 3.20 -21.61 -15.15
N THR A 245 4.18 -21.11 -14.41
CA THR A 245 4.87 -19.85 -14.75
C THR A 245 5.76 -20.07 -15.96
N ILE A 246 5.47 -19.36 -17.03
CA ILE A 246 6.20 -19.40 -18.30
C ILE A 246 6.60 -17.98 -18.74
N ALA A 247 7.46 -17.88 -19.72
CA ALA A 247 7.75 -16.64 -20.43
C ALA A 247 7.10 -16.67 -21.82
N GLY A 248 6.38 -15.59 -22.16
CA GLY A 248 5.84 -15.29 -23.49
C GLY A 248 6.58 -14.09 -24.08
N TYR A 249 6.74 -14.08 -25.39
CA TYR A 249 7.40 -13.00 -26.12
C TYR A 249 6.45 -12.45 -27.16
N GLY A 250 6.45 -11.14 -27.32
CA GLY A 250 5.60 -10.48 -28.28
C GLY A 250 5.99 -9.02 -28.48
N VAL A 251 5.09 -8.26 -29.06
CA VAL A 251 5.24 -6.84 -29.28
C VAL A 251 4.04 -6.07 -28.73
N ILE A 252 4.23 -4.79 -28.49
CA ILE A 252 3.15 -3.87 -28.17
C ILE A 252 2.33 -3.61 -29.42
N GLU A 253 1.04 -3.95 -29.37
CA GLU A 253 0.09 -3.63 -30.43
C GLU A 253 -0.43 -2.20 -30.31
N SER A 254 -0.65 -1.74 -29.08
CA SER A 254 -1.09 -0.37 -28.81
C SER A 254 -0.82 -0.03 -27.33
N GLY A 255 -0.20 1.13 -27.12
CA GLY A 255 0.10 1.69 -25.79
C GLY A 255 -0.77 2.88 -25.39
N GLU A 256 -1.57 3.43 -26.31
CA GLU A 256 -2.35 4.66 -26.10
C GLU A 256 -3.84 4.40 -25.86
N ASN A 257 -4.18 3.30 -25.24
CA ASN A 257 -5.57 2.98 -24.92
C ASN A 257 -5.89 3.43 -23.50
N TYR A 258 -6.93 4.23 -23.36
CA TYR A 258 -7.35 4.76 -22.08
C TYR A 258 -8.70 4.18 -21.66
N ARG A 259 -8.82 3.84 -20.38
CA ARG A 259 -10.08 3.41 -19.78
C ARG A 259 -10.46 4.38 -18.66
N ASP A 260 -11.67 4.92 -18.75
CA ASP A 260 -12.23 5.76 -17.70
C ASP A 260 -12.71 4.89 -16.55
N LYS A 261 -12.30 5.23 -15.34
CA LYS A 261 -12.75 4.67 -14.06
C LYS A 261 -13.33 5.81 -13.22
N ALA A 262 -13.99 5.47 -12.10
CA ALA A 262 -14.62 6.47 -11.24
C ALA A 262 -13.63 7.46 -10.60
N ASP A 263 -12.39 7.07 -10.44
CA ASP A 263 -11.28 7.78 -9.79
C ASP A 263 -10.26 8.38 -10.77
N GLY A 264 -10.38 8.08 -12.08
CA GLY A 264 -9.46 8.61 -13.08
C GLY A 264 -9.45 7.86 -14.39
N GLN A 265 -8.52 8.26 -15.25
CA GLN A 265 -8.28 7.65 -16.54
C GLN A 265 -7.00 6.81 -16.48
N TYR A 266 -7.10 5.54 -16.88
CA TYR A 266 -6.00 4.59 -16.83
C TYR A 266 -5.57 4.16 -18.22
N GLN A 267 -4.27 4.16 -18.46
CA GLN A 267 -3.69 3.66 -19.70
C GLN A 267 -3.71 2.12 -19.71
N THR A 268 -4.02 1.54 -20.83
CA THR A 268 -4.02 0.09 -21.06
C THR A 268 -3.11 -0.23 -22.24
N ILE A 269 -2.18 -1.14 -22.03
CA ILE A 269 -1.26 -1.63 -23.05
C ILE A 269 -1.82 -2.94 -23.63
N TYR A 270 -1.90 -3.02 -24.95
CA TYR A 270 -2.25 -4.28 -25.64
C TYR A 270 -1.00 -4.87 -26.31
N THR A 271 -0.88 -6.19 -26.22
CA THR A 271 0.23 -6.94 -26.79
C THR A 271 -0.28 -8.16 -27.52
N ASP A 272 0.52 -8.70 -28.43
CA ASP A 272 0.27 -9.96 -29.13
C ASP A 272 0.79 -11.19 -28.37
N VAL A 273 1.25 -11.00 -27.13
CA VAL A 273 1.67 -12.11 -26.27
C VAL A 273 0.51 -13.06 -26.04
N ALA A 274 0.68 -14.30 -26.42
CA ALA A 274 -0.35 -15.32 -26.26
C ALA A 274 -0.58 -15.68 -24.77
N GLY A 275 -1.86 -15.80 -24.40
CA GLY A 275 -2.29 -16.16 -23.05
C GLY A 275 -3.75 -16.58 -23.03
N ASP A 276 -4.23 -17.01 -21.86
CA ASP A 276 -5.63 -17.37 -21.59
C ASP A 276 -6.32 -16.26 -20.79
N ILE A 277 -7.66 -16.28 -20.78
CA ILE A 277 -8.47 -15.36 -19.97
C ILE A 277 -8.23 -15.52 -18.45
N SER A 278 -7.84 -16.71 -18.02
CA SER A 278 -7.41 -17.03 -16.66
C SER A 278 -5.92 -16.72 -16.41
N GLY A 279 -5.22 -16.27 -17.44
CA GLY A 279 -3.79 -15.97 -17.36
C GLY A 279 -3.50 -14.75 -16.51
N SER A 280 -2.34 -14.75 -15.89
CA SER A 280 -1.78 -13.64 -15.12
C SER A 280 -0.27 -13.59 -15.27
N GLY A 281 0.30 -12.40 -15.19
CA GLY A 281 1.74 -12.24 -15.36
C GLY A 281 2.18 -10.80 -15.23
N VAL A 282 3.47 -10.59 -15.41
CA VAL A 282 4.15 -9.31 -15.41
C VAL A 282 4.66 -9.03 -16.81
N LEU A 283 4.42 -7.86 -17.34
CA LEU A 283 4.92 -7.41 -18.62
C LEU A 283 6.18 -6.58 -18.42
N VAL A 284 7.24 -6.92 -19.14
CA VAL A 284 8.52 -6.20 -19.06
C VAL A 284 9.06 -5.89 -20.45
N ASN A 285 9.90 -4.87 -20.54
CA ASN A 285 10.66 -4.57 -21.75
C ASN A 285 11.87 -5.51 -21.91
N ILE A 286 12.64 -5.37 -22.98
CA ILE A 286 13.83 -6.18 -23.26
C ILE A 286 14.98 -6.00 -22.26
N ARG A 287 14.90 -4.99 -21.36
CA ARG A 287 15.84 -4.81 -20.26
C ARG A 287 15.38 -5.46 -18.96
N GLY A 288 14.19 -6.06 -18.93
CA GLY A 288 13.60 -6.65 -17.74
C GLY A 288 12.91 -5.63 -16.82
N GLU A 289 12.69 -4.40 -17.29
CA GLU A 289 11.98 -3.36 -16.54
C GLU A 289 10.46 -3.54 -16.76
N VAL A 290 9.70 -3.47 -15.68
CA VAL A 290 8.22 -3.59 -15.69
C VAL A 290 7.60 -2.36 -16.34
N ILE A 291 6.64 -2.60 -17.23
CA ILE A 291 5.96 -1.54 -18.01
C ILE A 291 4.45 -1.59 -17.84
#